data_a51edb5776186d26a947959fc40a822d
#
_entry.id   a51edb5776186d26a947959fc40a822d
#
_cell.length_a   1.000
_cell.length_b   1.000
_cell.length_c   1.000
_cell.angle_alpha   90.00
_cell.angle_beta   90.00
_cell.angle_gamma   90.00
#
_symmetry.space_group_name_H-M   'P 1'
#
loop_
_entity.id
_entity.type
_entity.pdbx_description
1 polymer ?
#
loop_
_entity_poly.entity_id
_entity_poly.type
_entity_poly.pdbx_seq_one_letter_code
_entity_poly.pdbx_strand_id
1 'polypeptide(L)'
;MDIKILEKYIKSTGFYKNKAKNIKLNAEALLKKHNDVIPDRMEELVELAGVGRKTANVVLGEIWDIREGIVVDTHVKRLSNHIGFVKSENPEIIERELMKFVPKKNWFEYSHYLILHGRDKCKARKPQCEMCEINEYCKYYEKLLKEVKKRGEGSVKIKKTKKVKK
;
A
#
# COMPACT_ATOMS: atom_id res chain seq x y z
N MET A 1 -26.49 -17.56 5.50
CA MET A 1 -26.17 -17.22 6.90
C MET A 1 -26.82 -15.88 7.26
N ASP A 2 -27.39 -15.75 8.47
CA ASP A 2 -27.95 -14.50 8.96
C ASP A 2 -26.84 -13.45 9.12
N ILE A 3 -27.15 -12.18 8.75
CA ILE A 3 -26.18 -11.09 8.80
C ILE A 3 -25.70 -10.78 10.22
N LYS A 4 -26.57 -10.94 11.24
CA LYS A 4 -26.22 -10.72 12.65
C LYS A 4 -25.20 -11.75 13.16
N ILE A 5 -25.28 -12.99 12.65
CA ILE A 5 -24.29 -14.03 12.95
C ILE A 5 -22.95 -13.67 12.32
N LEU A 6 -22.94 -13.26 11.05
CA LEU A 6 -21.73 -12.81 10.36
C LEU A 6 -21.09 -11.62 11.06
N GLU A 7 -21.87 -10.60 11.44
CA GLU A 7 -21.39 -9.44 12.21
C GLU A 7 -20.71 -9.85 13.52
N LYS A 8 -21.25 -10.86 14.21
CA LYS A 8 -20.66 -11.38 15.46
C LYS A 8 -19.27 -11.97 15.23
N TYR A 9 -19.09 -12.75 14.14
CA TYR A 9 -17.78 -13.36 13.81
C TYR A 9 -16.73 -12.34 13.45
N ILE A 10 -17.08 -11.26 12.73
CA ILE A 10 -16.11 -10.26 12.25
C ILE A 10 -16.09 -8.98 13.11
N LYS A 11 -16.71 -8.99 14.29
CA LYS A 11 -16.86 -7.80 15.16
C LYS A 11 -15.53 -7.14 15.56
N SER A 12 -14.45 -7.92 15.65
CA SER A 12 -13.11 -7.41 15.93
C SER A 12 -12.49 -6.59 14.81
N THR A 13 -13.06 -6.64 13.60
CA THR A 13 -12.59 -5.86 12.47
C THR A 13 -13.27 -4.50 12.44
N GLY A 14 -12.52 -3.42 12.20
CA GLY A 14 -13.12 -2.08 12.04
C GLY A 14 -14.19 -2.08 10.93
N PHE A 15 -15.27 -1.28 11.12
CA PHE A 15 -16.39 -1.17 10.16
C PHE A 15 -17.10 -2.50 9.85
N TYR A 16 -17.17 -3.41 10.83
CA TYR A 16 -17.66 -4.78 10.66
C TYR A 16 -19.08 -4.88 10.05
N LYS A 17 -19.99 -3.94 10.36
CA LYS A 17 -21.35 -3.93 9.79
C LYS A 17 -21.35 -3.76 8.27
N ASN A 18 -20.57 -2.79 7.77
CA ASN A 18 -20.41 -2.59 6.33
C ASN A 18 -19.71 -3.78 5.67
N LYS A 19 -18.71 -4.35 6.35
CA LYS A 19 -18.03 -5.56 5.86
C LYS A 19 -18.99 -6.74 5.78
N ALA A 20 -19.80 -6.99 6.81
CA ALA A 20 -20.80 -8.07 6.81
C ALA A 20 -21.80 -7.91 5.66
N LYS A 21 -22.29 -6.67 5.44
CA LYS A 21 -23.18 -6.35 4.32
C LYS A 21 -22.50 -6.65 2.97
N ASN A 22 -21.27 -6.19 2.77
CA ASN A 22 -20.53 -6.40 1.53
C ASN A 22 -20.23 -7.89 1.29
N ILE A 23 -19.81 -8.63 2.32
CA ILE A 23 -19.57 -10.07 2.22
C ILE A 23 -20.85 -10.81 1.75
N LYS A 24 -22.02 -10.47 2.33
CA LYS A 24 -23.28 -11.09 1.93
C LYS A 24 -23.65 -10.74 0.49
N LEU A 25 -23.55 -9.46 0.10
CA LEU A 25 -23.82 -9.01 -1.27
C LEU A 25 -22.89 -9.68 -2.28
N ASN A 26 -21.62 -9.83 -1.94
CA ASN A 26 -20.64 -10.51 -2.81
C ASN A 26 -20.95 -11.99 -2.99
N ALA A 27 -21.29 -12.70 -1.89
CA ALA A 27 -21.72 -14.09 -2.00
C ALA A 27 -22.95 -14.25 -2.91
N GLU A 28 -23.95 -13.38 -2.77
CA GLU A 28 -25.12 -13.37 -3.64
C GLU A 28 -24.78 -13.04 -5.11
N ALA A 29 -23.86 -12.09 -5.34
CA ALA A 29 -23.42 -11.73 -6.69
C ALA A 29 -22.64 -12.86 -7.36
N LEU A 30 -21.71 -13.51 -6.63
CA LEU A 30 -20.94 -14.65 -7.12
C LEU A 30 -21.86 -15.80 -7.55
N LEU A 31 -22.84 -16.16 -6.72
CA LEU A 31 -23.82 -17.22 -7.05
C LEU A 31 -24.66 -16.85 -8.29
N LYS A 32 -25.12 -15.60 -8.39
CA LYS A 32 -26.05 -15.19 -9.45
C LYS A 32 -25.39 -14.89 -10.78
N LYS A 33 -24.19 -14.29 -10.76
CA LYS A 33 -23.55 -13.73 -11.96
C LYS A 33 -22.27 -14.48 -12.39
N HIS A 34 -21.62 -15.18 -11.45
CA HIS A 34 -20.29 -15.76 -11.66
C HIS A 34 -20.22 -17.26 -11.40
N ASN A 35 -21.37 -17.96 -11.33
CA ASN A 35 -21.44 -19.42 -11.11
C ASN A 35 -20.61 -19.90 -9.91
N ASP A 36 -20.65 -19.15 -8.79
CA ASP A 36 -19.90 -19.42 -7.55
C ASP A 36 -18.37 -19.39 -7.72
N VAL A 37 -17.88 -18.74 -8.78
CA VAL A 37 -16.44 -18.56 -9.03
C VAL A 37 -16.07 -17.10 -8.81
N ILE A 38 -14.93 -16.85 -8.15
CA ILE A 38 -14.39 -15.50 -8.02
C ILE A 38 -13.85 -15.06 -9.39
N PRO A 39 -14.26 -13.88 -9.91
CA PRO A 39 -13.76 -13.40 -11.20
C PRO A 39 -12.25 -13.12 -11.17
N ASP A 40 -11.58 -13.38 -12.28
CA ASP A 40 -10.14 -13.11 -12.50
C ASP A 40 -9.86 -11.85 -13.34
N ARG A 41 -10.88 -10.99 -13.49
CA ARG A 41 -10.80 -9.74 -14.28
C ARG A 41 -11.08 -8.53 -13.43
N MET A 42 -10.32 -7.46 -13.65
CA MET A 42 -10.43 -6.20 -12.91
C MET A 42 -11.84 -5.63 -12.96
N GLU A 43 -12.43 -5.58 -14.16
CA GLU A 43 -13.76 -4.99 -14.41
C GLU A 43 -14.85 -5.70 -13.62
N GLU A 44 -14.78 -7.03 -13.55
CA GLU A 44 -15.77 -7.85 -12.84
C GLU A 44 -15.59 -7.76 -11.31
N LEU A 45 -14.34 -7.72 -10.85
CA LEU A 45 -14.05 -7.60 -9.42
C LEU A 45 -14.51 -6.27 -8.84
N VAL A 46 -14.36 -5.16 -9.57
CA VAL A 46 -14.77 -3.84 -9.06
C VAL A 46 -16.29 -3.63 -9.05
N GLU A 47 -17.07 -4.49 -9.72
CA GLU A 47 -18.53 -4.52 -9.59
C GLU A 47 -19.00 -5.11 -8.27
N LEU A 48 -18.14 -5.87 -7.58
CA LEU A 48 -18.47 -6.48 -6.30
C LEU A 48 -18.54 -5.44 -5.18
N ALA A 49 -19.47 -5.64 -4.24
CA ALA A 49 -19.73 -4.68 -3.17
C ALA A 49 -18.51 -4.43 -2.28
N GLY A 50 -18.03 -3.19 -2.23
CA GLY A 50 -16.87 -2.77 -1.43
C GLY A 50 -15.52 -3.23 -1.98
N VAL A 51 -15.50 -3.72 -3.21
CA VAL A 51 -14.27 -4.03 -3.95
C VAL A 51 -13.94 -2.86 -4.88
N GLY A 52 -12.99 -2.04 -4.47
CA GLY A 52 -12.40 -1.02 -5.35
C GLY A 52 -11.15 -1.55 -6.05
N ARG A 53 -10.59 -0.75 -6.99
CA ARG A 53 -9.38 -1.09 -7.76
C ARG A 53 -8.24 -1.66 -6.88
N LYS A 54 -8.01 -1.06 -5.71
CA LYS A 54 -6.99 -1.55 -4.77
C LYS A 54 -7.25 -2.99 -4.32
N THR A 55 -8.49 -3.30 -3.90
CA THR A 55 -8.85 -4.65 -3.43
C THR A 55 -8.79 -5.65 -4.58
N ALA A 56 -9.28 -5.26 -5.76
CA ALA A 56 -9.22 -6.09 -6.96
C ALA A 56 -7.75 -6.42 -7.33
N ASN A 57 -6.84 -5.44 -7.34
CA ASN A 57 -5.41 -5.67 -7.58
C ASN A 57 -4.79 -6.67 -6.57
N VAL A 58 -5.17 -6.59 -5.29
CA VAL A 58 -4.70 -7.56 -4.28
C VAL A 58 -5.22 -8.96 -4.61
N VAL A 59 -6.50 -9.10 -4.90
CA VAL A 59 -7.12 -10.40 -5.22
C VAL A 59 -6.49 -11.01 -6.47
N LEU A 60 -6.34 -10.23 -7.54
CA LEU A 60 -5.71 -10.67 -8.79
C LEU A 60 -4.25 -11.11 -8.58
N GLY A 61 -3.48 -10.35 -7.81
CA GLY A 61 -2.08 -10.66 -7.54
C GLY A 61 -1.91 -11.89 -6.63
N GLU A 62 -2.72 -12.03 -5.58
CA GLU A 62 -2.60 -13.12 -4.61
C GLU A 62 -3.09 -14.47 -5.14
N ILE A 63 -4.16 -14.47 -5.95
CA ILE A 63 -4.81 -15.72 -6.38
C ILE A 63 -4.27 -16.19 -7.74
N TRP A 64 -4.08 -15.26 -8.68
CA TRP A 64 -3.76 -15.61 -10.08
C TRP A 64 -2.42 -15.07 -10.56
N ASP A 65 -1.64 -14.37 -9.73
CA ASP A 65 -0.40 -13.68 -10.13
C ASP A 65 -0.61 -12.67 -11.29
N ILE A 66 -1.85 -12.15 -11.42
CA ILE A 66 -2.21 -11.14 -12.40
C ILE A 66 -1.83 -9.76 -11.87
N ARG A 67 -0.98 -9.05 -12.60
CA ARG A 67 -0.43 -7.74 -12.22
C ARG A 67 -1.02 -6.65 -13.09
N GLU A 68 -2.15 -6.08 -12.65
CA GLU A 68 -2.85 -4.98 -13.33
C GLU A 68 -2.35 -3.59 -12.91
N GLY A 69 -1.64 -3.50 -11.79
CA GLY A 69 -1.08 -2.26 -11.29
C GLY A 69 -0.37 -2.40 -9.96
N ILE A 70 0.20 -1.28 -9.49
CA ILE A 70 0.83 -1.17 -8.17
C ILE A 70 -0.24 -0.81 -7.15
N VAL A 71 -0.39 -1.64 -6.12
CA VAL A 71 -1.35 -1.40 -5.03
C VAL A 71 -0.89 -0.20 -4.20
N VAL A 72 -1.65 0.91 -4.26
CA VAL A 72 -1.34 2.13 -3.50
C VAL A 72 -2.23 2.21 -2.25
N ASP A 73 -1.69 1.79 -1.12
CA ASP A 73 -2.30 2.00 0.19
C ASP A 73 -1.73 3.25 0.88
N THR A 74 -2.12 3.48 2.12
CA THR A 74 -1.63 4.63 2.92
C THR A 74 -0.12 4.60 3.17
N HIS A 75 0.50 3.41 3.22
CA HIS A 75 1.95 3.27 3.35
C HIS A 75 2.64 3.60 2.03
N VAL A 76 2.22 2.97 0.93
CA VAL A 76 2.78 3.21 -0.40
C VAL A 76 2.65 4.69 -0.76
N LYS A 77 1.47 5.30 -0.56
CA LYS A 77 1.26 6.73 -0.78
C LYS A 77 2.25 7.59 0.00
N ARG A 78 2.35 7.38 1.32
CA ARG A 78 3.25 8.16 2.18
C ARG A 78 4.71 7.98 1.79
N LEU A 79 5.16 6.73 1.62
CA LEU A 79 6.56 6.45 1.35
C LEU A 79 6.99 6.95 -0.03
N SER A 80 6.17 6.79 -1.04
CA SER A 80 6.45 7.28 -2.39
C SER A 80 6.66 8.80 -2.41
N ASN A 81 5.86 9.54 -1.62
CA ASN A 81 6.05 10.98 -1.44
C ASN A 81 7.28 11.30 -0.59
N HIS A 82 7.54 10.57 0.51
CA HIS A 82 8.70 10.78 1.38
C HIS A 82 10.01 10.51 0.66
N ILE A 83 10.12 9.38 -0.03
CA ILE A 83 11.34 9.03 -0.80
C ILE A 83 11.52 10.02 -1.96
N GLY A 84 10.41 10.51 -2.52
CA GLY A 84 10.40 11.51 -3.58
C GLY A 84 10.23 10.92 -4.96
N PHE A 85 9.67 9.73 -5.07
CA PHE A 85 9.29 9.12 -6.34
C PHE A 85 8.14 9.87 -7.01
N VAL A 86 7.24 10.44 -6.21
CA VAL A 86 6.04 11.14 -6.68
C VAL A 86 5.68 12.28 -5.72
N LYS A 87 4.89 13.23 -6.23
CA LYS A 87 4.27 14.31 -5.43
C LYS A 87 2.78 14.32 -5.73
N SER A 88 2.02 13.47 -5.06
CA SER A 88 0.57 13.41 -5.23
C SER A 88 -0.10 12.78 -4.01
N GLU A 89 -1.32 13.22 -3.70
CA GLU A 89 -2.20 12.60 -2.72
C GLU A 89 -3.21 11.64 -3.37
N ASN A 90 -3.35 11.67 -4.71
CA ASN A 90 -4.24 10.81 -5.46
C ASN A 90 -3.58 9.44 -5.72
N PRO A 91 -4.17 8.32 -5.23
CA PRO A 91 -3.62 6.99 -5.40
C PRO A 91 -3.43 6.56 -6.87
N GLU A 92 -4.35 6.94 -7.75
CA GLU A 92 -4.30 6.58 -9.18
C GLU A 92 -3.14 7.29 -9.90
N ILE A 93 -2.88 8.56 -9.55
CA ILE A 93 -1.72 9.29 -10.06
C ILE A 93 -0.44 8.63 -9.56
N ILE A 94 -0.39 8.27 -8.27
CA ILE A 94 0.78 7.61 -7.67
C ILE A 94 1.04 6.27 -8.36
N GLU A 95 0.02 5.43 -8.52
CA GLU A 95 0.10 4.15 -9.23
C GLU A 95 0.72 4.33 -10.61
N ARG A 96 0.13 5.22 -11.41
CA ARG A 96 0.59 5.50 -12.78
C ARG A 96 2.04 5.98 -12.85
N GLU A 97 2.46 6.87 -11.93
CA GLU A 97 3.83 7.36 -11.89
C GLU A 97 4.82 6.28 -11.47
N LEU A 98 4.47 5.45 -10.49
CA LEU A 98 5.31 4.33 -10.05
C LEU A 98 5.47 3.27 -11.16
N MET A 99 4.42 2.98 -11.91
CA MET A 99 4.45 2.02 -13.02
C MET A 99 5.40 2.42 -14.16
N LYS A 100 5.77 3.69 -14.27
CA LYS A 100 6.73 4.16 -15.31
C LYS A 100 8.15 3.65 -15.10
N PHE A 101 8.56 3.37 -13.87
CA PHE A 101 9.94 2.98 -13.55
C PHE A 101 10.06 1.64 -12.81
N VAL A 102 8.98 1.15 -12.19
CA VAL A 102 8.97 -0.18 -11.58
C VAL A 102 8.64 -1.21 -12.66
N PRO A 103 9.50 -2.21 -12.92
CA PRO A 103 9.20 -3.26 -13.89
C PRO A 103 7.91 -4.01 -13.52
N LYS A 104 7.08 -4.37 -14.53
CA LYS A 104 5.76 -5.01 -14.31
C LYS A 104 5.84 -6.25 -13.41
N LYS A 105 6.86 -7.08 -13.58
CA LYS A 105 7.10 -8.28 -12.76
C LYS A 105 7.24 -8.00 -11.25
N ASN A 106 7.57 -6.76 -10.87
CA ASN A 106 7.82 -6.36 -9.48
C ASN A 106 6.69 -5.51 -8.89
N TRP A 107 5.59 -5.26 -9.60
CA TRP A 107 4.52 -4.35 -9.12
C TRP A 107 3.89 -4.81 -7.82
N PHE A 108 3.66 -6.10 -7.69
CA PHE A 108 3.06 -6.70 -6.51
C PHE A 108 4.01 -6.62 -5.30
N GLU A 109 5.23 -7.11 -5.45
CA GLU A 109 6.26 -7.13 -4.40
C GLU A 109 6.67 -5.72 -3.98
N TYR A 110 6.71 -4.78 -4.92
CA TYR A 110 7.04 -3.37 -4.63
C TYR A 110 6.09 -2.76 -3.60
N SER A 111 4.79 -3.01 -3.73
CA SER A 111 3.80 -2.55 -2.75
C SER A 111 4.07 -3.16 -1.37
N HIS A 112 4.36 -4.47 -1.31
CA HIS A 112 4.67 -5.18 -0.07
C HIS A 112 5.93 -4.63 0.61
N TYR A 113 7.00 -4.39 -0.14
CA TYR A 113 8.22 -3.80 0.41
C TYR A 113 7.97 -2.43 1.04
N LEU A 114 7.22 -1.57 0.38
CA LEU A 114 6.88 -0.26 0.94
C LEU A 114 5.97 -0.37 2.17
N ILE A 115 5.03 -1.31 2.18
CA ILE A 115 4.15 -1.55 3.34
C ILE A 115 4.99 -2.02 4.54
N LEU A 116 5.85 -3.01 4.36
CA LEU A 116 6.73 -3.54 5.41
C LEU A 116 7.66 -2.45 5.95
N HIS A 117 8.34 -1.72 5.06
CA HIS A 117 9.19 -0.60 5.44
C HIS A 117 8.42 0.49 6.19
N GLY A 118 7.18 0.76 5.77
CA GLY A 118 6.30 1.73 6.41
C GLY A 118 5.80 1.31 7.79
N ARG A 119 5.73 0.02 8.06
CA ARG A 119 5.37 -0.54 9.38
C ARG A 119 6.56 -0.61 10.32
N ASP A 120 7.73 -0.92 9.82
CA ASP A 120 8.94 -1.08 10.62
C ASP A 120 9.69 0.25 10.82
N LYS A 121 10.24 0.83 9.77
CA LYS A 121 11.14 2.00 9.82
C LYS A 121 10.44 3.33 9.60
N CYS A 122 9.75 3.48 8.47
CA CYS A 122 9.13 4.73 8.06
C CYS A 122 7.71 4.85 8.62
N LYS A 123 7.57 4.87 9.96
CA LYS A 123 6.27 5.02 10.64
C LYS A 123 5.69 6.41 10.40
N ALA A 124 4.35 6.52 10.35
CA ALA A 124 3.67 7.81 10.15
C ALA A 124 3.97 8.80 11.30
N ARG A 125 4.11 8.29 12.52
CA ARG A 125 4.56 9.05 13.68
C ARG A 125 5.96 8.58 14.06
N LYS A 126 6.93 9.51 14.16
CA LYS A 126 8.33 9.25 14.57
C LYS A 126 9.02 8.21 13.66
N PRO A 127 9.23 8.50 12.37
CA PRO A 127 9.99 7.63 11.49
C PRO A 127 11.46 7.56 11.95
N GLN A 128 12.07 6.37 11.80
CA GLN A 128 13.44 6.08 12.24
C GLN A 128 14.44 6.42 11.11
N CYS A 129 14.46 7.67 10.67
CA CYS A 129 15.17 8.09 9.45
C CYS A 129 16.70 7.88 9.54
N GLU A 130 17.31 8.09 10.71
CA GLU A 130 18.77 7.91 10.91
C GLU A 130 19.23 6.45 10.78
N MET A 131 18.32 5.51 11.09
CA MET A 131 18.57 4.06 11.02
C MET A 131 17.98 3.43 9.75
N CYS A 132 17.49 4.24 8.82
CA CYS A 132 16.86 3.77 7.60
C CYS A 132 17.92 3.46 6.54
N GLU A 133 17.87 2.29 5.96
CA GLU A 133 18.83 1.78 4.98
C GLU A 133 18.85 2.60 3.68
N ILE A 134 17.73 3.30 3.39
CA ILE A 134 17.56 4.12 2.17
C ILE A 134 17.56 5.63 2.46
N ASN A 135 18.03 6.05 3.64
CA ASN A 135 17.98 7.46 4.04
C ASN A 135 18.75 8.40 3.11
N GLU A 136 19.86 7.92 2.52
CA GLU A 136 20.70 8.69 1.58
C GLU A 136 19.94 9.08 0.29
N TYR A 137 18.90 8.31 -0.07
CA TYR A 137 18.07 8.53 -1.25
C TYR A 137 16.74 9.22 -0.93
N CYS A 138 16.45 9.48 0.37
CA CYS A 138 15.14 9.91 0.82
C CYS A 138 15.05 11.45 0.90
N LYS A 139 14.20 12.06 0.07
CA LYS A 139 13.99 13.52 0.07
C LYS A 139 13.41 14.06 1.37
N TYR A 140 12.61 13.26 2.07
CA TYR A 140 12.08 13.62 3.38
C TYR A 140 13.20 13.74 4.41
N TYR A 141 14.13 12.79 4.44
CA TYR A 141 15.28 12.85 5.36
C TYR A 141 16.22 14.02 5.02
N GLU A 142 16.50 14.23 3.74
CA GLU A 142 17.26 15.42 3.28
C GLU A 142 16.64 16.74 3.78
N LYS A 143 15.31 16.85 3.71
CA LYS A 143 14.58 18.02 4.21
C LYS A 143 14.74 18.16 5.72
N LEU A 144 14.60 17.08 6.49
CA LEU A 144 14.80 17.09 7.95
C LEU A 144 16.19 17.57 8.33
N LEU A 145 17.23 17.08 7.66
CA LEU A 145 18.60 17.50 7.90
C LEU A 145 18.82 19.00 7.63
N LYS A 146 18.20 19.55 6.58
CA LYS A 146 18.24 20.98 6.27
C LYS A 146 17.55 21.82 7.35
N GLU A 147 16.43 21.33 7.91
CA GLU A 147 15.70 22.01 8.98
C GLU A 147 16.48 22.02 10.29
N VAL A 148 17.11 20.89 10.67
CA VAL A 148 17.98 20.78 11.87
C VAL A 148 19.17 21.76 11.75
N LYS A 149 19.83 21.81 10.60
CA LYS A 149 20.93 22.76 10.37
C LYS A 149 20.49 24.21 10.49
N LYS A 150 19.29 24.57 10.03
CA LYS A 150 18.75 25.94 10.14
C LYS A 150 18.43 26.34 11.58
N ARG A 151 18.08 25.39 12.45
CA ARG A 151 17.79 25.63 13.88
C ARG A 151 19.04 25.74 14.75
N GLY A 152 20.23 25.53 14.21
CA GLY A 152 21.49 25.57 14.99
C GLY A 152 21.67 24.40 15.97
N GLU A 153 20.78 23.40 15.94
CA GLU A 153 20.88 22.19 16.75
C GLU A 153 21.94 21.27 16.14
N GLY A 154 22.96 20.97 16.92
CA GLY A 154 24.22 20.34 16.53
C GLY A 154 24.12 19.12 15.60
N SER A 155 25.22 18.91 14.93
CA SER A 155 25.49 17.92 13.89
C SER A 155 24.87 16.55 14.16
N VAL A 156 23.80 16.22 13.42
CA VAL A 156 23.34 14.84 13.26
C VAL A 156 24.47 14.05 12.58
N LYS A 157 25.09 13.11 13.31
CA LYS A 157 26.18 12.26 12.78
C LYS A 157 25.61 11.38 11.68
N ILE A 158 25.86 11.73 10.43
CA ILE A 158 25.55 10.88 9.27
C ILE A 158 26.49 9.68 9.33
N LYS A 159 25.97 8.53 9.72
CA LYS A 159 26.70 7.26 9.52
C LYS A 159 26.68 6.95 8.03
N LYS A 160 27.79 7.19 7.34
CA LYS A 160 27.99 6.70 5.97
C LYS A 160 27.94 5.18 5.99
N THR A 161 26.88 4.59 5.48
CA THR A 161 26.81 3.16 5.20
C THR A 161 27.87 2.83 4.15
N LYS A 162 28.69 1.80 4.43
CA LYS A 162 29.71 1.32 3.51
C LYS A 162 29.04 0.93 2.19
N LYS A 163 29.54 1.51 1.08
CA LYS A 163 29.15 1.11 -0.27
C LYS A 163 29.27 -0.39 -0.41
N VAL A 164 28.15 -1.07 -0.64
CA VAL A 164 28.16 -2.46 -1.11
C VAL A 164 28.83 -2.43 -2.47
N LYS A 165 30.07 -2.95 -2.54
CA LYS A 165 30.74 -3.20 -3.82
C LYS A 165 29.91 -4.23 -4.59
N LYS A 166 29.65 -3.93 -5.88
CA LYS A 166 29.03 -4.85 -6.84
C LYS A 166 29.86 -6.12 -7.00
#